data_714439f46bb025724d7bbc217ee44940
#
_entry.id   714439f46bb025724d7bbc217ee44940
#
_cell.length_a   1.000
_cell.length_b   1.000
_cell.length_c   1.000
_cell.angle_alpha   90.00
_cell.angle_beta   90.00
_cell.angle_gamma   90.00
#
_symmetry.space_group_name_H-M   'P 1'
#
loop_
_entity.id
_entity.type
_entity.pdbx_description
1 polymer ?
#
loop_
_entity_poly.entity_id
_entity_poly.type
_entity_poly.pdbx_seq_one_letter_code
_entity_poly.pdbx_strand_id
1 'polypeptide(L)'
;VGQENSPLVDRFDREMEYTFTQSGTFYVQLYVTFVQGTDTIRYPDGGGEPFVVSVSQSKLEFPNAFSPNGDGFNDVYKAKEGYRSIVKFKATVFTRWGQKVYTWTNPAEGWDGKINGRTARDGVYYVVVQAEGADGRKFNIRKDVNVLTGYSGEGGTTDAE
;
A
#
# COMPACT_ATOMS: atom_id res chain seq x y z
N VAL A 1 -13.28 -1.65 19.12
CA VAL A 1 -14.33 -0.70 18.85
C VAL A 1 -15.08 -0.44 20.15
N GLY A 2 -15.07 0.81 20.64
CA GLY A 2 -15.69 1.18 21.91
C GLY A 2 -17.20 0.98 21.89
N GLN A 3 -17.76 0.68 23.03
CA GLN A 3 -19.20 0.75 23.28
C GLN A 3 -19.53 2.16 23.79
N GLU A 4 -20.80 2.55 23.80
CA GLU A 4 -21.26 3.87 24.27
C GLU A 4 -20.70 4.23 25.65
N ASN A 5 -20.51 3.24 26.53
CA ASN A 5 -19.94 3.38 27.85
C ASN A 5 -18.41 3.28 27.93
N SER A 6 -17.74 3.09 26.78
CA SER A 6 -16.28 3.00 26.69
C SER A 6 -15.85 3.62 25.37
N PRO A 7 -15.92 4.94 25.24
CA PRO A 7 -15.59 5.65 23.99
C PRO A 7 -14.11 5.47 23.64
N LEU A 8 -13.81 5.39 22.34
CA LEU A 8 -12.44 5.38 21.81
C LEU A 8 -11.69 6.68 22.11
N VAL A 9 -12.42 7.77 22.15
CA VAL A 9 -11.92 9.10 22.47
C VAL A 9 -12.93 9.77 23.38
N ASP A 10 -12.52 10.11 24.58
CA ASP A 10 -13.32 10.80 25.59
C ASP A 10 -12.72 12.20 25.84
N ARG A 11 -12.87 13.05 24.86
CA ARG A 11 -12.48 14.47 24.95
C ARG A 11 -13.26 15.29 23.95
N PHE A 12 -13.54 16.53 24.31
CA PHE A 12 -14.04 17.51 23.35
C PHE A 12 -12.87 18.09 22.56
N ASP A 13 -12.93 17.95 21.24
CA ASP A 13 -12.03 18.61 20.29
C ASP A 13 -12.85 19.08 19.10
N ARG A 14 -12.56 20.28 18.58
CA ARG A 14 -13.22 20.81 17.38
C ARG A 14 -12.83 20.05 16.12
N GLU A 15 -11.59 19.59 16.09
CA GLU A 15 -11.03 18.78 15.02
C GLU A 15 -10.44 17.53 15.63
N MET A 16 -11.03 16.37 15.33
CA MET A 16 -10.58 15.09 15.86
C MET A 16 -9.98 14.25 14.74
N GLU A 17 -8.74 13.83 14.93
CA GLU A 17 -8.06 12.89 14.07
C GLU A 17 -7.92 11.54 14.77
N TYR A 18 -8.36 10.48 14.09
CA TYR A 18 -8.22 9.11 14.58
C TYR A 18 -7.71 8.20 13.45
N THR A 19 -6.65 7.45 13.73
CA THR A 19 -6.05 6.51 12.79
C THR A 19 -6.46 5.08 13.12
N PHE A 20 -7.21 4.45 12.23
CA PHE A 20 -7.53 3.03 12.32
C PHE A 20 -6.32 2.18 11.93
N THR A 21 -5.88 1.30 12.83
CA THR A 21 -4.70 0.44 12.65
C THR A 21 -5.03 -1.02 12.36
N GLN A 22 -6.30 -1.33 12.16
CA GLN A 22 -6.79 -2.67 11.81
C GLN A 22 -7.71 -2.60 10.60
N SER A 23 -7.71 -3.63 9.77
CA SER A 23 -8.67 -3.76 8.68
C SER A 23 -10.05 -4.12 9.23
N GLY A 24 -11.08 -3.61 8.60
CA GLY A 24 -12.46 -3.87 9.01
C GLY A 24 -13.40 -2.72 8.66
N THR A 25 -14.65 -2.89 8.98
CA THR A 25 -15.65 -1.83 8.90
C THR A 25 -15.91 -1.31 10.30
N PHE A 26 -15.73 -0.02 10.47
CA PHE A 26 -15.88 0.69 11.74
C PHE A 26 -17.08 1.63 11.65
N TYR A 27 -17.88 1.65 12.68
CA TYR A 27 -19.02 2.57 12.83
C TYR A 27 -18.61 3.63 13.84
N VAL A 28 -18.52 4.88 13.39
CA VAL A 28 -18.09 6.02 14.21
C VAL A 28 -19.31 6.84 14.56
N GLN A 29 -19.62 6.92 15.84
CA GLN A 29 -20.74 7.71 16.38
C GLN A 29 -20.17 8.82 17.25
N LEU A 30 -20.64 10.05 17.01
CA LEU A 30 -20.36 11.22 17.84
C LEU A 30 -21.45 11.36 18.90
N TYR A 31 -21.03 11.46 20.16
CA TYR A 31 -21.91 11.83 21.29
C TYR A 31 -21.45 13.14 21.86
N VAL A 32 -22.33 14.12 21.94
CA VAL A 32 -22.04 15.43 22.51
C VAL A 32 -23.07 15.77 23.56
N THR A 33 -22.61 16.30 24.68
CA THR A 33 -23.47 16.80 25.73
C THR A 33 -23.27 18.30 25.89
N PHE A 34 -24.32 19.07 25.70
CA PHE A 34 -24.33 20.50 25.92
C PHE A 34 -24.98 20.77 27.30
N VAL A 35 -24.34 21.57 28.13
CA VAL A 35 -24.85 21.96 29.45
C VAL A 35 -24.96 23.48 29.50
N GLN A 36 -26.16 23.99 29.79
CA GLN A 36 -26.41 25.41 29.98
C GLN A 36 -27.21 25.59 31.29
N GLY A 37 -26.53 26.03 32.36
CA GLY A 37 -27.15 26.11 33.69
C GLY A 37 -27.55 24.72 34.18
N THR A 38 -28.85 24.51 34.42
CA THR A 38 -29.44 23.22 34.82
C THR A 38 -29.89 22.37 33.63
N ASP A 39 -29.90 22.94 32.44
CA ASP A 39 -30.37 22.26 31.24
C ASP A 39 -29.23 21.45 30.58
N THR A 40 -29.56 20.24 30.18
CA THR A 40 -28.62 19.31 29.51
C THR A 40 -29.26 18.78 28.26
N ILE A 41 -28.58 19.00 27.12
CA ILE A 41 -28.99 18.47 25.81
C ILE A 41 -27.92 17.48 25.36
N ARG A 42 -28.33 16.28 24.98
CA ARG A 42 -27.45 15.25 24.42
C ARG A 42 -27.71 15.10 22.93
N TYR A 43 -26.65 14.96 22.15
CA TYR A 43 -26.72 14.64 20.74
C TYR A 43 -25.97 13.31 20.48
N PRO A 44 -26.51 12.41 19.66
CA PRO A 44 -27.85 12.46 19.10
C PRO A 44 -28.91 12.11 20.14
N ASP A 45 -30.04 12.83 20.10
CA ASP A 45 -31.20 12.48 20.89
C ASP A 45 -31.98 11.39 20.14
N GLY A 46 -31.94 10.18 20.67
CA GLY A 46 -32.65 9.01 20.10
C GLY A 46 -31.98 8.25 18.97
N GLY A 47 -30.67 8.44 18.73
CA GLY A 47 -29.89 7.65 17.79
C GLY A 47 -29.67 8.32 16.43
N GLY A 48 -28.47 8.87 16.23
CA GLY A 48 -28.00 9.33 14.91
C GLY A 48 -27.40 8.17 14.11
N GLU A 49 -27.42 8.31 12.80
CA GLU A 49 -26.72 7.34 11.92
C GLU A 49 -25.20 7.45 12.09
N PRO A 50 -24.50 6.36 12.37
CA PRO A 50 -23.05 6.40 12.49
C PRO A 50 -22.35 6.61 11.15
N PHE A 51 -21.21 7.27 11.16
CA PHE A 51 -20.31 7.29 10.02
C PHE A 51 -19.67 5.92 9.83
N VAL A 52 -19.68 5.41 8.60
CA VAL A 52 -19.07 4.12 8.28
C VAL A 52 -17.69 4.35 7.68
N VAL A 53 -16.66 3.78 8.32
CA VAL A 53 -15.27 3.80 7.83
C VAL A 53 -14.84 2.38 7.54
N SER A 54 -14.45 2.10 6.30
CA SER A 54 -13.96 0.79 5.89
C SER A 54 -12.46 0.84 5.60
N VAL A 55 -11.69 0.05 6.34
CA VAL A 55 -10.25 -0.12 6.14
C VAL A 55 -10.02 -1.47 5.47
N SER A 56 -9.56 -1.45 4.23
CA SER A 56 -9.24 -2.67 3.48
C SER A 56 -7.99 -3.35 4.05
N GLN A 57 -7.95 -4.67 4.01
CA GLN A 57 -6.73 -5.41 4.29
C GLN A 57 -5.65 -5.03 3.28
N SER A 58 -4.47 -4.67 3.78
CA SER A 58 -3.35 -4.31 2.93
C SER A 58 -2.83 -5.50 2.12
N LYS A 59 -2.45 -5.25 0.88
CA LYS A 59 -1.88 -6.23 -0.04
C LYS A 59 -0.72 -5.62 -0.80
N LEU A 60 0.40 -6.36 -0.91
CA LEU A 60 1.57 -5.95 -1.66
C LEU A 60 2.33 -7.19 -2.16
N GLU A 61 2.48 -7.28 -3.48
CA GLU A 61 3.19 -8.37 -4.16
C GLU A 61 4.06 -7.81 -5.28
N PHE A 62 5.13 -8.54 -5.63
CA PHE A 62 6.05 -8.18 -6.71
C PHE A 62 6.23 -9.33 -7.70
N PRO A 63 6.48 -9.05 -8.98
CA PRO A 63 6.82 -10.09 -9.95
C PRO A 63 8.21 -10.69 -9.70
N ASN A 64 8.53 -11.80 -10.38
CA ASN A 64 9.83 -12.47 -10.29
C ASN A 64 10.78 -12.03 -11.42
N ALA A 65 10.25 -11.40 -12.46
CA ALA A 65 10.99 -10.98 -13.63
C ALA A 65 10.32 -9.79 -14.29
N PHE A 66 11.05 -9.05 -15.10
CA PHE A 66 10.56 -8.03 -16.01
C PHE A 66 11.49 -7.90 -17.21
N SER A 67 11.00 -7.23 -18.26
CA SER A 67 11.71 -7.11 -19.55
C SER A 67 11.81 -5.66 -19.99
N PRO A 68 12.84 -4.90 -19.57
CA PRO A 68 13.01 -3.50 -19.93
C PRO A 68 13.58 -3.33 -21.36
N ASN A 69 12.81 -3.76 -22.36
CA ASN A 69 13.16 -3.74 -23.78
C ASN A 69 12.44 -2.64 -24.57
N GLY A 70 11.46 -1.95 -23.96
CA GLY A 70 10.73 -0.83 -24.55
C GLY A 70 9.57 -1.25 -25.46
N ASP A 71 9.07 -2.48 -25.34
CA ASP A 71 7.93 -2.99 -26.11
C ASP A 71 6.56 -2.62 -25.51
N GLY A 72 6.55 -1.97 -24.34
CA GLY A 72 5.36 -1.57 -23.61
C GLY A 72 4.82 -2.64 -22.64
N PHE A 73 5.45 -3.82 -22.59
CA PHE A 73 5.04 -4.91 -21.69
C PHE A 73 6.12 -5.23 -20.65
N ASN A 74 5.78 -5.15 -19.39
CA ASN A 74 6.70 -5.47 -18.28
C ASN A 74 8.03 -4.70 -18.32
N ASP A 75 8.05 -3.52 -18.90
CA ASP A 75 9.24 -2.66 -19.01
C ASP A 75 9.68 -2.07 -17.67
N VAL A 76 8.79 -2.05 -16.68
CA VAL A 76 9.04 -1.47 -15.36
C VAL A 76 8.80 -2.50 -14.26
N TYR A 77 9.80 -2.72 -13.44
CA TYR A 77 9.67 -3.54 -12.24
C TYR A 77 8.99 -2.76 -11.12
N LYS A 78 7.75 -3.08 -10.84
CA LYS A 78 6.92 -2.42 -9.82
C LYS A 78 6.04 -3.43 -9.06
N ALA A 79 5.32 -2.93 -8.06
CA ALA A 79 4.31 -3.74 -7.38
C ALA A 79 3.27 -4.26 -8.38
N LYS A 80 2.82 -5.51 -8.19
CA LYS A 80 1.75 -6.08 -9.00
C LYS A 80 0.47 -5.28 -8.82
N GLU A 81 -0.34 -5.24 -9.87
CA GLU A 81 -1.68 -4.66 -9.80
C GLU A 81 -2.50 -5.29 -8.69
N GLY A 82 -3.39 -4.49 -8.09
CA GLY A 82 -4.18 -4.90 -6.94
C GLY A 82 -3.48 -4.73 -5.59
N TYR A 83 -2.29 -4.07 -5.53
CA TYR A 83 -1.80 -3.57 -4.24
C TYR A 83 -2.79 -2.55 -3.67
N ARG A 84 -2.94 -2.51 -2.36
CA ARG A 84 -3.92 -1.63 -1.71
C ARG A 84 -3.56 -1.32 -0.26
N SER A 85 -4.08 -0.19 0.21
CA SER A 85 -3.94 0.25 1.61
C SER A 85 -2.48 0.32 2.08
N ILE A 86 -1.55 0.74 1.21
CA ILE A 86 -0.14 0.95 1.57
C ILE A 86 0.07 2.42 1.92
N VAL A 87 0.48 2.70 3.14
CA VAL A 87 0.67 4.06 3.68
C VAL A 87 2.13 4.47 3.79
N LYS A 88 3.04 3.49 3.89
CA LYS A 88 4.49 3.71 3.80
C LYS A 88 5.09 2.70 2.86
N PHE A 89 6.01 3.15 2.03
CA PHE A 89 6.65 2.29 1.05
C PHE A 89 8.07 2.76 0.74
N LYS A 90 8.98 1.80 0.68
CA LYS A 90 10.33 1.97 0.15
C LYS A 90 10.81 0.68 -0.44
N ALA A 91 11.21 0.71 -1.69
CA ALA A 91 11.85 -0.41 -2.36
C ALA A 91 13.24 -0.03 -2.87
N THR A 92 14.17 -0.96 -2.81
CA THR A 92 15.54 -0.76 -3.26
C THR A 92 16.02 -1.99 -4.03
N VAL A 93 16.61 -1.76 -5.20
CA VAL A 93 17.21 -2.78 -6.04
C VAL A 93 18.71 -2.80 -5.82
N PHE A 94 19.27 -3.99 -5.77
CA PHE A 94 20.71 -4.24 -5.63
C PHE A 94 21.19 -5.18 -6.74
N THR A 95 22.44 -5.00 -7.15
CA THR A 95 23.14 -6.00 -7.97
C THR A 95 23.40 -7.26 -7.13
N ARG A 96 23.79 -8.36 -7.80
CA ARG A 96 24.26 -9.59 -7.14
C ARG A 96 25.44 -9.39 -6.19
N TRP A 97 26.16 -8.28 -6.33
CA TRP A 97 27.31 -7.92 -5.50
C TRP A 97 26.93 -7.00 -4.30
N GLY A 98 25.63 -6.74 -4.12
CA GLY A 98 25.13 -5.88 -3.04
C GLY A 98 25.22 -4.38 -3.32
N GLN A 99 25.62 -3.96 -4.53
CA GLN A 99 25.62 -2.56 -4.91
C GLN A 99 24.18 -2.08 -5.14
N LYS A 100 23.82 -0.97 -4.49
CA LYS A 100 22.52 -0.34 -4.68
C LYS A 100 22.43 0.28 -6.07
N VAL A 101 21.35 -0.03 -6.78
CA VAL A 101 21.08 0.38 -8.16
C VAL A 101 20.01 1.45 -8.23
N TYR A 102 18.88 1.21 -7.58
CA TYR A 102 17.71 2.08 -7.67
C TYR A 102 16.90 2.04 -6.37
N THR A 103 16.20 3.13 -6.08
CA THR A 103 15.28 3.21 -4.93
C THR A 103 14.08 4.06 -5.31
N TRP A 104 12.88 3.62 -4.90
CA TRP A 104 11.64 4.39 -5.04
C TRP A 104 10.77 4.25 -3.80
N THR A 105 9.84 5.22 -3.62
CA THR A 105 9.03 5.35 -2.40
C THR A 105 7.53 5.37 -2.65
N ASN A 106 7.11 5.23 -3.91
CA ASN A 106 5.70 5.15 -4.29
C ASN A 106 5.42 3.77 -4.92
N PRO A 107 4.52 2.94 -4.41
CA PRO A 107 4.26 1.61 -4.95
C PRO A 107 3.72 1.62 -6.40
N ALA A 108 3.18 2.75 -6.87
CA ALA A 108 2.76 2.92 -8.27
C ALA A 108 3.93 3.11 -9.24
N GLU A 109 5.08 3.55 -8.73
CA GLU A 109 6.31 3.70 -9.49
C GLU A 109 7.14 2.42 -9.47
N GLY A 110 8.24 2.39 -10.20
CA GLY A 110 9.12 1.23 -10.26
C GLY A 110 10.47 1.53 -10.90
N TRP A 111 11.28 0.50 -11.02
CA TRP A 111 12.57 0.55 -11.69
C TRP A 111 12.41 0.24 -13.18
N ASP A 112 12.84 1.15 -14.03
CA ASP A 112 12.81 1.04 -15.51
C ASP A 112 13.94 0.15 -16.09
N GLY A 113 14.63 -0.58 -15.25
CA GLY A 113 15.75 -1.43 -15.69
C GLY A 113 17.02 -0.66 -16.06
N LYS A 114 17.12 0.65 -15.74
CA LYS A 114 18.33 1.40 -16.07
C LYS A 114 19.26 1.55 -14.87
N ILE A 115 20.56 1.49 -15.17
CA ILE A 115 21.67 1.76 -14.26
C ILE A 115 22.54 2.84 -14.89
N ASN A 116 22.63 4.02 -14.29
CA ASN A 116 23.39 5.16 -14.83
C ASN A 116 23.00 5.51 -16.28
N GLY A 117 21.69 5.44 -16.59
CA GLY A 117 21.15 5.77 -17.91
C GLY A 117 21.30 4.68 -18.99
N ARG A 118 21.85 3.52 -18.65
CA ARG A 118 22.00 2.38 -19.56
C ARG A 118 21.13 1.22 -19.09
N THR A 119 20.55 0.47 -20.00
CA THR A 119 19.79 -0.75 -19.67
C THR A 119 20.67 -1.72 -18.91
N ALA A 120 20.14 -2.25 -17.82
CA ALA A 120 20.79 -3.26 -16.99
C ALA A 120 21.04 -4.52 -17.84
N ARG A 121 22.11 -5.23 -17.54
CA ARG A 121 22.38 -6.52 -18.18
C ARG A 121 21.41 -7.57 -17.70
N ASP A 122 21.09 -8.52 -18.55
CA ASP A 122 20.31 -9.70 -18.19
C ASP A 122 20.94 -10.42 -17.01
N GLY A 123 20.10 -10.89 -16.12
CA GLY A 123 20.53 -11.60 -14.93
C GLY A 123 19.70 -11.29 -13.70
N VAL A 124 20.20 -11.77 -12.56
CA VAL A 124 19.53 -11.69 -11.28
C VAL A 124 19.95 -10.42 -10.52
N TYR A 125 18.96 -9.68 -10.08
CA TYR A 125 19.06 -8.56 -9.15
C TYR A 125 18.28 -8.89 -7.87
N TYR A 126 18.53 -8.18 -6.80
CA TYR A 126 17.84 -8.37 -5.53
C TYR A 126 17.02 -7.14 -5.18
N VAL A 127 15.81 -7.36 -4.74
CA VAL A 127 14.89 -6.29 -4.31
C VAL A 127 14.58 -6.45 -2.84
N VAL A 128 14.72 -5.35 -2.12
CA VAL A 128 14.30 -5.24 -0.72
C VAL A 128 13.19 -4.20 -0.65
N VAL A 129 12.02 -4.61 -0.16
CA VAL A 129 10.87 -3.75 0.03
C VAL A 129 10.51 -3.68 1.50
N GLN A 130 10.38 -2.47 2.01
CA GLN A 130 9.83 -2.17 3.33
C GLN A 130 8.58 -1.35 3.13
N ALA A 131 7.45 -1.83 3.64
CA ALA A 131 6.18 -1.14 3.53
C ALA A 131 5.32 -1.35 4.77
N GLU A 132 4.35 -0.46 4.96
CA GLU A 132 3.37 -0.54 6.03
C GLU A 132 1.99 -0.30 5.44
N GLY A 133 1.05 -1.15 5.80
CA GLY A 133 -0.36 -1.04 5.44
C GLY A 133 -1.12 -0.12 6.40
N ALA A 134 -2.23 0.45 5.94
CA ALA A 134 -3.15 1.21 6.78
C ALA A 134 -3.73 0.37 7.93
N ASP A 135 -3.76 -0.94 7.77
CA ASP A 135 -4.16 -1.93 8.78
C ASP A 135 -3.03 -2.30 9.76
N GLY A 136 -1.91 -1.56 9.77
CA GLY A 136 -0.75 -1.80 10.62
C GLY A 136 0.15 -2.97 10.18
N ARG A 137 -0.20 -3.67 9.10
CA ARG A 137 0.60 -4.79 8.57
C ARG A 137 1.93 -4.28 8.02
N LYS A 138 3.03 -4.92 8.42
CA LYS A 138 4.38 -4.62 7.92
C LYS A 138 4.79 -5.64 6.86
N PHE A 139 5.32 -5.13 5.76
CA PHE A 139 5.88 -5.91 4.67
C PHE A 139 7.39 -5.73 4.64
N ASN A 140 8.12 -6.83 4.78
CA ASN A 140 9.57 -6.90 4.63
C ASN A 140 9.86 -7.95 3.55
N ILE A 141 9.74 -7.54 2.29
CA ILE A 141 9.90 -8.44 1.15
C ILE A 141 11.35 -8.40 0.71
N ARG A 142 11.97 -9.57 0.60
CA ARG A 142 13.28 -9.76 -0.02
C ARG A 142 13.10 -10.76 -1.15
N LYS A 143 13.48 -10.37 -2.34
CA LYS A 143 13.18 -11.14 -3.53
C LYS A 143 14.27 -10.95 -4.58
N ASP A 144 14.59 -12.02 -5.29
CA ASP A 144 15.30 -11.96 -6.54
C ASP A 144 14.37 -11.55 -7.67
N VAL A 145 14.89 -10.80 -8.63
CA VAL A 145 14.22 -10.40 -9.85
C VAL A 145 15.11 -10.63 -11.05
N ASN A 146 14.58 -11.28 -12.06
CA ASN A 146 15.29 -11.53 -13.32
C ASN A 146 15.03 -10.38 -14.30
N VAL A 147 16.09 -9.79 -14.82
CA VAL A 147 16.07 -8.87 -15.93
C VAL A 147 16.25 -9.69 -17.21
N LEU A 148 15.30 -9.60 -18.15
CA LEU A 148 15.24 -10.41 -19.38
C LEU A 148 15.00 -9.49 -20.59
N THR A 149 16.03 -8.82 -21.08
CA THR A 149 15.89 -7.81 -22.16
C THR A 149 15.54 -8.43 -23.51
N GLY A 150 15.79 -9.70 -23.71
CA GLY A 150 15.47 -10.44 -24.94
C GLY A 150 14.05 -11.03 -24.97
N TYR A 151 13.24 -10.85 -23.94
CA TYR A 151 11.88 -11.38 -23.90
C TYR A 151 10.90 -10.32 -24.44
N SER A 152 10.34 -10.57 -25.64
CA SER A 152 9.22 -9.79 -26.18
C SER A 152 7.90 -10.41 -25.73
N GLY A 153 6.97 -9.57 -25.22
CA GLY A 153 5.68 -10.00 -24.69
C GLY A 153 4.65 -10.45 -25.74
N GLU A 154 5.05 -10.63 -27.00
CA GLU A 154 4.19 -11.26 -28.00
C GLU A 154 3.96 -12.71 -27.60
N GLY A 155 2.77 -12.99 -27.06
CA GLY A 155 2.30 -14.34 -26.78
C GLY A 155 2.32 -15.16 -28.06
N GLY A 156 3.26 -16.09 -28.15
CA GLY A 156 3.27 -17.06 -29.22
C GLY A 156 1.95 -17.82 -29.27
N THR A 157 1.14 -17.57 -30.26
CA THR A 157 0.17 -18.54 -30.72
C THR A 157 0.98 -19.69 -31.29
N THR A 158 1.17 -20.73 -30.49
CA THR A 158 1.58 -22.02 -31.03
C THR A 158 0.39 -22.59 -31.78
N ASP A 159 0.32 -22.33 -33.07
CA ASP A 159 -0.44 -23.16 -33.95
C ASP A 159 0.22 -24.54 -33.93
N ALA A 160 -0.45 -25.47 -33.24
CA ALA A 160 -0.12 -26.88 -33.32
C ALA A 160 -0.79 -27.43 -34.60
N GLU A 161 0.03 -27.82 -35.59
CA GLU A 161 -0.35 -28.82 -36.57
C GLU A 161 -0.29 -30.25 -35.98
#